data_a712295fb168a33fb5fcda9bfd6ff2ea
#
_entry.id   a712295fb168a33fb5fcda9bfd6ff2ea
#
_cell.length_a   1.000
_cell.length_b   1.000
_cell.length_c   1.000
_cell.angle_alpha   90.00
_cell.angle_beta   90.00
_cell.angle_gamma   90.00
#
_symmetry.space_group_name_H-M   'P 1'
#
loop_
_entity.id
_entity.type
_entity.pdbx_description
1 polymer ?
#
loop_
_entity_poly.entity_id
_entity_poly.type
_entity_poly.pdbx_seq_one_letter_code
_entity_poly.pdbx_strand_id
1 'polypeptide(L)'
;MNKPIITVRDMNLWYGQTQALKNINIDIPERSITALIGPSGCGKSTFLKSLNRMQDLVSSVRITGDIRYQGQDLFEAEVNSLRKEIGMVFQKPNPFPMSIYDNIAYGPRTHGVKSKAQLDEIVEKALRSAAIWDEVKDRLKKNALGMSGGQQQRLCIARALAVEPKVLLMDEPTSALDPISTSRIEDLAMELKEQYTIVIVTHNMQQAVRISDQTAFFLLGDLVEYGNTEELFSQPRDKRTEDYITGRFG
;
A
#
# COMPACT_ATOMS: atom_id res chain seq x y z
N MET A 1 -8.14 -1.52 20.69
CA MET A 1 -7.71 -1.00 19.37
C MET A 1 -6.22 -0.66 19.46
N ASN A 2 -5.43 -1.04 18.46
CA ASN A 2 -4.02 -0.69 18.39
C ASN A 2 -3.87 0.84 18.26
N LYS A 3 -2.76 1.39 18.78
CA LYS A 3 -2.44 2.81 18.63
C LYS A 3 -2.34 3.15 17.13
N PRO A 4 -2.89 4.29 16.65
CA PRO A 4 -2.73 4.68 15.26
C PRO A 4 -1.27 5.04 14.94
N ILE A 5 -0.75 4.50 13.83
CA ILE A 5 0.57 4.84 13.31
C ILE A 5 0.51 6.07 12.40
N ILE A 6 -0.62 6.24 11.69
CA ILE A 6 -0.92 7.43 10.88
C ILE A 6 -2.25 8.01 11.35
N THR A 7 -2.29 9.32 11.57
CA THR A 7 -3.51 10.07 11.85
C THR A 7 -3.69 11.16 10.81
N VAL A 8 -4.91 11.30 10.31
CA VAL A 8 -5.27 12.32 9.32
C VAL A 8 -6.46 13.10 9.84
N ARG A 9 -6.38 14.44 9.80
CA ARG A 9 -7.44 15.36 10.25
C ARG A 9 -7.66 16.46 9.22
N ASP A 10 -8.90 16.63 8.84
CA ASP A 10 -9.41 17.67 7.94
C ASP A 10 -8.60 17.77 6.63
N MET A 11 -8.09 16.62 6.14
CA MET A 11 -7.27 16.59 4.95
C MET A 11 -8.11 16.91 3.71
N ASN A 12 -7.64 17.89 2.95
CA ASN A 12 -8.16 18.22 1.63
C ASN A 12 -7.02 18.19 0.60
N LEU A 13 -7.34 17.78 -0.64
CA LEU A 13 -6.37 17.75 -1.72
C LEU A 13 -6.99 18.23 -3.03
N TRP A 14 -6.23 19.04 -3.76
CA TRP A 14 -6.59 19.54 -5.09
C TRP A 14 -5.52 19.22 -6.13
N TYR A 15 -5.95 18.93 -7.34
CA TYR A 15 -5.17 18.95 -8.56
C TYR A 15 -5.56 20.22 -9.35
N GLY A 16 -4.72 21.26 -9.31
CA GLY A 16 -5.08 22.57 -9.83
C GLY A 16 -6.33 23.12 -9.17
N GLN A 17 -7.42 23.26 -9.93
CA GLN A 17 -8.72 23.75 -9.43
C GLN A 17 -9.67 22.62 -8.99
N THR A 18 -9.35 21.36 -9.31
CA THR A 18 -10.24 20.23 -9.01
C THR A 18 -9.92 19.66 -7.64
N GLN A 19 -10.89 19.68 -6.73
CA GLN A 19 -10.77 19.05 -5.42
C GLN A 19 -10.98 17.54 -5.54
N ALA A 20 -9.96 16.77 -5.20
CA ALA A 20 -9.94 15.32 -5.28
C ALA A 20 -10.23 14.63 -3.93
N LEU A 21 -9.89 15.26 -2.81
CA LEU A 21 -10.22 14.79 -1.46
C LEU A 21 -10.81 15.91 -0.63
N LYS A 22 -11.80 15.58 0.20
CA LYS A 22 -12.61 16.54 0.95
C LYS A 22 -12.69 16.13 2.41
N ASN A 23 -12.09 16.92 3.28
CA ASN A 23 -12.21 16.80 4.74
C ASN A 23 -12.02 15.36 5.27
N ILE A 24 -10.96 14.67 4.81
CA ILE A 24 -10.68 13.30 5.21
C ILE A 24 -10.19 13.25 6.65
N ASN A 25 -10.86 12.43 7.46
CA ASN A 25 -10.52 12.17 8.86
C ASN A 25 -10.44 10.66 9.07
N ILE A 26 -9.23 10.13 9.35
CA ILE A 26 -9.00 8.69 9.51
C ILE A 26 -7.79 8.42 10.39
N ASP A 27 -7.85 7.34 11.17
CA ASP A 27 -6.77 6.79 11.96
C ASP A 27 -6.40 5.40 11.41
N ILE A 28 -5.15 5.22 11.01
CA ILE A 28 -4.64 3.92 10.52
C ILE A 28 -3.98 3.21 11.72
N PRO A 29 -4.56 2.10 12.21
CA PRO A 29 -3.99 1.36 13.33
C PRO A 29 -2.67 0.69 12.98
N GLU A 30 -1.74 0.61 13.93
CA GLU A 30 -0.49 -0.11 13.76
C GLU A 30 -0.73 -1.63 13.65
N ARG A 31 0.06 -2.32 12.83
CA ARG A 31 0.00 -3.79 12.61
C ARG A 31 -1.42 -4.27 12.31
N SER A 32 -1.99 -3.68 11.30
CA SER A 32 -3.32 -4.01 10.79
C SER A 32 -3.37 -3.81 9.28
N ILE A 33 -4.35 -4.37 8.64
CA ILE A 33 -4.67 -4.10 7.23
C ILE A 33 -5.87 -3.16 7.18
N THR A 34 -5.67 -1.97 6.61
CA THR A 34 -6.76 -1.03 6.28
C THR A 34 -7.03 -1.08 4.77
N ALA A 35 -8.22 -1.53 4.38
CA ALA A 35 -8.65 -1.50 2.98
C ALA A 35 -9.32 -0.17 2.63
N LEU A 36 -8.95 0.41 1.49
CA LEU A 36 -9.63 1.56 0.89
C LEU A 36 -10.48 1.05 -0.27
N ILE A 37 -11.80 1.14 -0.15
CA ILE A 37 -12.76 0.69 -1.18
C ILE A 37 -13.56 1.86 -1.74
N GLY A 38 -14.21 1.65 -2.89
CA GLY A 38 -15.06 2.64 -3.56
C GLY A 38 -14.88 2.60 -5.08
N PRO A 39 -15.73 3.31 -5.82
CA PRO A 39 -15.70 3.32 -7.29
C PRO A 39 -14.39 3.92 -7.83
N SER A 40 -14.10 3.66 -9.11
CA SER A 40 -12.93 4.23 -9.78
C SER A 40 -12.99 5.76 -9.78
N GLY A 41 -11.85 6.41 -9.55
CA GLY A 41 -11.77 7.88 -9.55
C GLY A 41 -12.27 8.56 -8.27
N CYS A 42 -12.71 7.85 -7.22
CA CYS A 42 -13.23 8.46 -5.99
C CYS A 42 -12.16 9.01 -5.02
N GLY A 43 -10.87 8.89 -5.33
CA GLY A 43 -9.79 9.48 -4.52
C GLY A 43 -8.91 8.49 -3.73
N LYS A 44 -9.17 7.17 -3.74
CA LYS A 44 -8.42 6.16 -2.96
C LYS A 44 -6.90 6.20 -3.18
N SER A 45 -6.47 6.06 -4.44
CA SER A 45 -5.04 6.11 -4.79
C SER A 45 -4.43 7.49 -4.55
N THR A 46 -5.22 8.57 -4.65
CA THR A 46 -4.80 9.92 -4.30
C THR A 46 -4.50 10.01 -2.80
N PHE A 47 -5.42 9.52 -1.96
CA PHE A 47 -5.23 9.43 -0.52
C PHE A 47 -4.03 8.54 -0.17
N LEU A 48 -3.96 7.33 -0.71
CA LEU A 48 -2.85 6.40 -0.47
C LEU A 48 -1.49 7.06 -0.75
N LYS A 49 -1.33 7.70 -1.91
CA LYS A 49 -0.09 8.37 -2.34
C LYS A 49 0.26 9.61 -1.50
N SER A 50 -0.70 10.19 -0.81
CA SER A 50 -0.45 11.32 0.10
C SER A 50 0.27 10.86 1.37
N LEU A 51 0.05 9.62 1.82
CA LEU A 51 0.63 9.08 3.05
C LEU A 51 2.16 8.90 3.01
N ASN A 52 2.77 8.86 1.82
CA ASN A 52 4.23 8.81 1.63
C ASN A 52 4.77 9.97 0.79
N ARG A 53 4.00 11.04 0.65
CA ARG A 53 4.38 12.25 -0.08
C ARG A 53 4.72 12.03 -1.56
N MET A 54 4.16 10.96 -2.19
CA MET A 54 4.29 10.78 -3.64
C MET A 54 3.59 11.90 -4.42
N GLN A 55 2.64 12.59 -3.81
CA GLN A 55 1.96 13.74 -4.40
C GLN A 55 2.88 14.95 -4.60
N ASP A 56 3.98 15.06 -3.87
CA ASP A 56 5.01 16.12 -4.06
C ASP A 56 5.62 16.09 -5.47
N LEU A 57 5.52 14.96 -6.18
CA LEU A 57 6.00 14.82 -7.56
C LEU A 57 5.06 15.46 -8.59
N VAL A 58 3.88 15.93 -8.18
CA VAL A 58 2.87 16.55 -9.04
C VAL A 58 2.74 18.01 -8.68
N SER A 59 3.29 18.90 -9.51
CA SER A 59 3.41 20.34 -9.25
C SER A 59 2.08 21.08 -9.04
N SER A 60 0.97 20.51 -9.55
CA SER A 60 -0.36 21.11 -9.41
C SER A 60 -1.10 20.68 -8.13
N VAL A 61 -0.48 19.83 -7.31
CA VAL A 61 -1.12 19.34 -6.08
C VAL A 61 -0.98 20.37 -4.96
N ARG A 62 -2.10 20.58 -4.27
CA ARG A 62 -2.17 21.33 -3.01
C ARG A 62 -2.87 20.46 -1.97
N ILE A 63 -2.25 20.30 -0.80
CA ILE A 63 -2.79 19.58 0.34
C ILE A 63 -2.94 20.53 1.51
N THR A 64 -4.02 20.42 2.27
CA THR A 64 -4.26 21.09 3.57
C THR A 64 -4.77 20.08 4.59
N GLY A 65 -4.76 20.44 5.86
CA GLY A 65 -5.11 19.55 6.97
C GLY A 65 -3.85 19.03 7.67
N ASP A 66 -4.05 18.18 8.67
CA ASP A 66 -2.98 17.63 9.50
C ASP A 66 -2.82 16.14 9.18
N ILE A 67 -1.63 15.73 8.75
CA ILE A 67 -1.27 14.33 8.52
C ILE A 67 -0.06 14.02 9.37
N ARG A 68 -0.23 13.10 10.32
CA ARG A 68 0.86 12.71 11.23
C ARG A 68 1.24 11.26 11.04
N TYR A 69 2.52 11.01 11.00
CA TYR A 69 3.13 9.69 11.07
C TYR A 69 3.85 9.55 12.41
N GLN A 70 3.46 8.55 13.21
CA GLN A 70 3.98 8.35 14.58
C GLN A 70 3.90 9.61 15.46
N GLY A 71 2.88 10.44 15.25
CA GLY A 71 2.64 11.68 16.00
C GLY A 71 3.41 12.90 15.48
N GLN A 72 4.31 12.75 14.50
CA GLN A 72 5.06 13.85 13.88
C GLN A 72 4.37 14.29 12.59
N ASP A 73 4.41 15.57 12.27
CA ASP A 73 3.88 16.09 11.01
C ASP A 73 4.59 15.43 9.82
N LEU A 74 3.82 14.85 8.91
CA LEU A 74 4.33 14.16 7.74
C LEU A 74 5.12 15.08 6.80
N PHE A 75 4.76 16.36 6.75
CA PHE A 75 5.38 17.32 5.84
C PHE A 75 6.69 17.91 6.40
N GLU A 76 6.93 17.81 7.71
CA GLU A 76 8.21 18.18 8.33
C GLU A 76 9.26 17.08 8.20
N ALA A 77 8.87 15.83 7.91
CA ALA A 77 9.78 14.72 7.76
C ALA A 77 10.68 14.87 6.52
N GLU A 78 11.94 14.43 6.61
CA GLU A 78 12.81 14.28 5.44
C GLU A 78 12.23 13.20 4.51
N VAL A 79 12.02 13.54 3.23
CA VAL A 79 11.23 12.73 2.28
C VAL A 79 11.80 11.34 2.04
N ASN A 80 13.14 11.20 1.93
CA ASN A 80 13.75 9.89 1.67
C ASN A 80 13.66 8.98 2.90
N SER A 81 13.82 9.54 4.11
CA SER A 81 13.64 8.83 5.36
C SER A 81 12.19 8.39 5.54
N LEU A 82 11.22 9.26 5.23
CA LEU A 82 9.80 8.93 5.26
C LEU A 82 9.47 7.78 4.29
N ARG A 83 9.95 7.86 3.04
CA ARG A 83 9.69 6.84 2.01
C ARG A 83 10.41 5.51 2.27
N LYS A 84 11.46 5.51 3.10
CA LYS A 84 12.04 4.28 3.63
C LYS A 84 11.11 3.60 4.62
N GLU A 85 10.49 4.37 5.52
CA GLU A 85 9.58 3.86 6.54
C GLU A 85 8.17 3.57 6.01
N ILE A 86 7.72 4.28 4.95
CA ILE A 86 6.42 4.09 4.29
C ILE A 86 6.65 3.66 2.85
N GLY A 87 6.82 2.36 2.65
CA GLY A 87 7.03 1.74 1.34
C GLY A 87 5.76 1.72 0.48
N MET A 88 5.93 1.60 -0.84
CA MET A 88 4.80 1.56 -1.77
C MET A 88 4.95 0.48 -2.83
N VAL A 89 3.86 -0.24 -3.08
CA VAL A 89 3.67 -1.20 -4.17
C VAL A 89 2.61 -0.65 -5.11
N PHE A 90 2.93 -0.54 -6.39
CA PHE A 90 2.06 0.04 -7.41
C PHE A 90 1.14 -1.00 -8.04
N GLN A 91 0.06 -0.53 -8.64
CA GLN A 91 -0.95 -1.33 -9.34
C GLN A 91 -0.32 -2.19 -10.44
N LYS A 92 0.52 -1.59 -11.29
CA LYS A 92 1.29 -2.34 -12.30
C LYS A 92 2.63 -2.72 -11.71
N PRO A 93 3.04 -4.00 -11.78
CA PRO A 93 4.38 -4.39 -11.42
C PRO A 93 5.41 -3.52 -12.15
N ASN A 94 6.38 -3.00 -11.43
CA ASN A 94 7.39 -2.09 -11.95
C ASN A 94 8.82 -2.50 -11.54
N PRO A 95 9.23 -3.76 -11.80
CA PRO A 95 10.60 -4.14 -11.54
C PRO A 95 11.55 -3.30 -12.39
N PHE A 96 12.70 -2.96 -11.83
CA PHE A 96 13.74 -2.27 -12.59
C PHE A 96 14.31 -3.22 -13.67
N PRO A 97 14.80 -2.71 -14.83
CA PRO A 97 15.39 -3.51 -15.90
C PRO A 97 16.78 -4.01 -15.54
N MET A 98 16.88 -4.71 -14.41
CA MET A 98 18.09 -5.28 -13.85
C MET A 98 17.81 -6.69 -13.28
N SER A 99 18.81 -7.32 -12.67
CA SER A 99 18.64 -8.65 -12.10
C SER A 99 17.61 -8.68 -10.97
N ILE A 100 17.09 -9.88 -10.65
CA ILE A 100 16.22 -10.11 -9.50
C ILE A 100 16.93 -9.66 -8.22
N TYR A 101 18.21 -10.07 -8.07
CA TYR A 101 19.06 -9.67 -6.95
C TYR A 101 19.19 -8.15 -6.83
N ASP A 102 19.53 -7.47 -7.92
CA ASP A 102 19.76 -6.02 -7.89
C ASP A 102 18.49 -5.22 -7.65
N ASN A 103 17.31 -5.73 -8.06
CA ASN A 103 16.04 -5.13 -7.70
C ASN A 103 15.85 -5.03 -6.18
N ILE A 104 16.18 -6.09 -5.45
CA ILE A 104 16.06 -6.13 -3.99
C ILE A 104 17.18 -5.34 -3.31
N ALA A 105 18.43 -5.54 -3.77
CA ALA A 105 19.61 -4.90 -3.19
C ALA A 105 19.67 -3.38 -3.45
N TYR A 106 18.85 -2.84 -4.36
CA TYR A 106 18.87 -1.43 -4.74
C TYR A 106 18.61 -0.50 -3.54
N GLY A 107 17.50 -0.71 -2.84
CA GLY A 107 17.15 0.09 -1.66
C GLY A 107 18.22 0.04 -0.56
N PRO A 108 18.60 -1.15 -0.05
CA PRO A 108 19.66 -1.28 0.94
C PRO A 108 20.98 -0.60 0.54
N ARG A 109 21.43 -0.75 -0.72
CA ARG A 109 22.63 -0.06 -1.22
C ARG A 109 22.49 1.46 -1.17
N THR A 110 21.35 1.99 -1.58
CA THR A 110 21.06 3.43 -1.55
C THR A 110 21.07 3.97 -0.12
N HIS A 111 20.68 3.14 0.85
CA HIS A 111 20.72 3.46 2.27
C HIS A 111 22.04 3.07 2.96
N GLY A 112 23.11 2.82 2.19
CA GLY A 112 24.48 2.72 2.71
C GLY A 112 24.97 1.31 3.04
N VAL A 113 24.21 0.24 2.77
CA VAL A 113 24.68 -1.14 2.95
C VAL A 113 25.69 -1.49 1.85
N LYS A 114 26.96 -1.65 2.23
CA LYS A 114 28.08 -1.93 1.31
C LYS A 114 28.56 -3.39 1.37
N SER A 115 28.33 -4.07 2.47
CA SER A 115 28.76 -5.45 2.66
C SER A 115 27.97 -6.40 1.75
N LYS A 116 28.69 -7.19 0.94
CA LYS A 116 28.05 -8.19 0.08
C LYS A 116 27.31 -9.24 0.90
N ALA A 117 27.89 -9.70 2.00
CA ALA A 117 27.27 -10.69 2.87
C ALA A 117 25.95 -10.18 3.46
N GLN A 118 25.91 -8.93 3.96
CA GLN A 118 24.67 -8.30 4.44
C GLN A 118 23.62 -8.15 3.33
N LEU A 119 24.04 -7.78 2.12
CA LEU A 119 23.13 -7.70 0.98
C LEU A 119 22.55 -9.07 0.61
N ASP A 120 23.38 -10.13 0.64
CA ASP A 120 22.93 -11.49 0.36
C ASP A 120 21.85 -11.95 1.38
N GLU A 121 22.05 -11.66 2.67
CA GLU A 121 21.08 -11.94 3.74
C GLU A 121 19.78 -11.15 3.57
N ILE A 122 19.88 -9.84 3.27
CA ILE A 122 18.71 -8.97 3.04
C ILE A 122 17.91 -9.46 1.84
N VAL A 123 18.60 -9.81 0.74
CA VAL A 123 17.94 -10.29 -0.49
C VAL A 123 17.22 -11.59 -0.23
N GLU A 124 17.85 -12.56 0.41
CA GLU A 124 17.20 -13.83 0.76
C GLU A 124 16.00 -13.59 1.70
N LYS A 125 16.18 -12.84 2.79
CA LYS A 125 15.12 -12.50 3.75
C LYS A 125 13.94 -11.86 3.05
N ALA A 126 14.16 -10.83 2.22
CA ALA A 126 13.09 -10.12 1.52
C ALA A 126 12.34 -11.00 0.52
N LEU A 127 13.06 -11.84 -0.24
CA LEU A 127 12.44 -12.78 -1.18
C LEU A 127 11.63 -13.89 -0.47
N ARG A 128 12.09 -14.35 0.70
CA ARG A 128 11.33 -15.29 1.56
C ARG A 128 10.09 -14.62 2.12
N SER A 129 10.22 -13.41 2.67
CA SER A 129 9.09 -12.63 3.20
C SER A 129 8.04 -12.31 2.14
N ALA A 130 8.40 -12.26 0.86
CA ALA A 130 7.48 -12.09 -0.26
C ALA A 130 7.02 -13.40 -0.91
N ALA A 131 7.27 -14.56 -0.25
CA ALA A 131 6.90 -15.90 -0.69
C ALA A 131 7.31 -16.21 -2.14
N ILE A 132 8.52 -15.77 -2.58
CA ILE A 132 9.00 -15.97 -3.95
C ILE A 132 10.40 -16.63 -4.02
N TRP A 133 11.08 -16.79 -2.89
CA TRP A 133 12.45 -17.29 -2.82
C TRP A 133 12.65 -18.60 -3.59
N ASP A 134 11.82 -19.61 -3.34
CA ASP A 134 11.96 -20.94 -3.95
C ASP A 134 11.74 -20.93 -5.46
N GLU A 135 11.04 -19.95 -5.99
CA GLU A 135 10.83 -19.78 -7.44
C GLU A 135 12.02 -19.11 -8.13
N VAL A 136 12.87 -18.35 -7.40
CA VAL A 136 13.89 -17.48 -8.02
C VAL A 136 15.32 -17.71 -7.54
N LYS A 137 15.55 -18.47 -6.46
CA LYS A 137 16.87 -18.66 -5.82
C LYS A 137 17.97 -19.10 -6.79
N ASP A 138 17.64 -19.94 -7.78
CA ASP A 138 18.61 -20.45 -8.78
C ASP A 138 18.82 -19.51 -9.98
N ARG A 139 18.08 -18.37 -10.01
CA ARG A 139 18.13 -17.41 -11.12
C ARG A 139 18.20 -15.95 -10.70
N LEU A 140 18.75 -15.67 -9.52
CA LEU A 140 18.84 -14.31 -8.96
C LEU A 140 19.56 -13.30 -9.88
N LYS A 141 20.47 -13.77 -10.73
CA LYS A 141 21.20 -12.95 -11.71
C LYS A 141 20.43 -12.72 -13.03
N LYS A 142 19.28 -13.36 -13.24
CA LYS A 142 18.45 -13.16 -14.43
C LYS A 142 17.71 -11.83 -14.33
N ASN A 143 17.38 -11.25 -15.51
CA ASN A 143 16.61 -10.01 -15.58
C ASN A 143 15.18 -10.22 -15.04
N ALA A 144 14.76 -9.33 -14.16
CA ALA A 144 13.44 -9.38 -13.52
C ALA A 144 12.28 -9.21 -14.49
N LEU A 145 12.48 -8.53 -15.62
CA LEU A 145 11.44 -8.34 -16.64
C LEU A 145 10.98 -9.66 -17.31
N GLY A 146 11.81 -10.71 -17.23
CA GLY A 146 11.45 -12.05 -17.75
C GLY A 146 10.58 -12.88 -16.80
N MET A 147 10.16 -12.35 -15.68
CA MET A 147 9.27 -13.03 -14.71
C MET A 147 7.80 -12.88 -15.11
N SER A 148 6.93 -13.80 -14.64
CA SER A 148 5.48 -13.65 -14.78
C SER A 148 4.95 -12.43 -14.01
N GLY A 149 3.77 -11.91 -14.36
CA GLY A 149 3.18 -10.75 -13.69
C GLY A 149 3.05 -10.91 -12.18
N GLY A 150 2.56 -12.05 -11.70
CA GLY A 150 2.47 -12.35 -10.27
C GLY A 150 3.84 -12.46 -9.58
N GLN A 151 4.85 -13.00 -10.28
CA GLN A 151 6.22 -13.02 -9.77
C GLN A 151 6.82 -11.62 -9.71
N GLN A 152 6.61 -10.79 -10.73
CA GLN A 152 7.05 -9.40 -10.73
C GLN A 152 6.41 -8.60 -9.59
N GLN A 153 5.12 -8.81 -9.34
CA GLN A 153 4.43 -8.12 -8.24
C GLN A 153 5.00 -8.52 -6.87
N ARG A 154 5.20 -9.83 -6.63
CA ARG A 154 5.85 -10.28 -5.39
C ARG A 154 7.30 -9.80 -5.28
N LEU A 155 8.01 -9.67 -6.40
CA LEU A 155 9.34 -9.05 -6.41
C LEU A 155 9.29 -7.57 -6.01
N CYS A 156 8.28 -6.81 -6.47
CA CYS A 156 8.08 -5.42 -6.07
C CYS A 156 7.73 -5.30 -4.58
N ILE A 157 6.97 -6.25 -4.02
CA ILE A 157 6.73 -6.36 -2.57
C ILE A 157 8.05 -6.65 -1.85
N ALA A 158 8.83 -7.66 -2.28
CA ALA A 158 10.14 -7.97 -1.71
C ALA A 158 11.08 -6.75 -1.72
N ARG A 159 11.10 -6.00 -2.83
CA ARG A 159 11.90 -4.77 -2.95
C ARG A 159 11.49 -3.72 -1.91
N ALA A 160 10.19 -3.55 -1.67
CA ALA A 160 9.70 -2.63 -0.64
C ALA A 160 10.08 -3.13 0.77
N LEU A 161 9.99 -4.42 1.04
CA LEU A 161 10.35 -5.03 2.33
C LEU A 161 11.85 -5.01 2.65
N ALA A 162 12.71 -4.97 1.62
CA ALA A 162 14.17 -5.02 1.78
C ALA A 162 14.77 -3.85 2.56
N VAL A 163 14.04 -2.74 2.72
CA VAL A 163 14.43 -1.58 3.52
C VAL A 163 13.76 -1.56 4.90
N GLU A 164 13.03 -2.62 5.25
CA GLU A 164 12.32 -2.82 6.52
C GLU A 164 11.40 -1.64 6.86
N PRO A 165 10.37 -1.35 6.02
CA PRO A 165 9.44 -0.28 6.28
C PRO A 165 8.59 -0.62 7.51
N LYS A 166 7.88 0.38 8.09
CA LYS A 166 6.85 0.18 9.12
C LYS A 166 5.45 0.13 8.52
N VAL A 167 5.28 0.79 7.40
CA VAL A 167 4.01 0.86 6.67
C VAL A 167 4.24 0.44 5.22
N LEU A 168 3.36 -0.40 4.69
CA LEU A 168 3.35 -0.82 3.30
C LEU A 168 2.04 -0.36 2.64
N LEU A 169 2.15 0.55 1.70
CA LEU A 169 1.05 1.03 0.88
C LEU A 169 0.94 0.17 -0.37
N MET A 170 -0.26 -0.33 -0.68
CA MET A 170 -0.51 -1.18 -1.84
C MET A 170 -1.65 -0.59 -2.70
N ASP A 171 -1.33 -0.12 -3.90
CA ASP A 171 -2.31 0.46 -4.83
C ASP A 171 -2.80 -0.63 -5.79
N GLU A 172 -3.96 -1.24 -5.51
CA GLU A 172 -4.57 -2.32 -6.30
C GLU A 172 -3.60 -3.45 -6.72
N PRO A 173 -2.85 -4.07 -5.80
CA PRO A 173 -1.71 -4.93 -6.12
C PRO A 173 -2.07 -6.22 -6.88
N THR A 174 -3.35 -6.55 -6.98
CA THR A 174 -3.86 -7.80 -7.58
C THR A 174 -4.69 -7.58 -8.84
N SER A 175 -4.95 -6.32 -9.24
CA SER A 175 -5.92 -5.99 -10.30
C SER A 175 -5.59 -6.55 -11.69
N ALA A 176 -4.31 -6.83 -11.98
CA ALA A 176 -3.84 -7.35 -13.25
C ALA A 176 -3.36 -8.81 -13.19
N LEU A 177 -3.71 -9.54 -12.12
CA LEU A 177 -3.22 -10.88 -11.83
C LEU A 177 -4.31 -11.94 -11.99
N ASP A 178 -3.87 -13.15 -12.28
CA ASP A 178 -4.71 -14.34 -12.26
C ASP A 178 -5.16 -14.69 -10.83
N PRO A 179 -6.23 -15.50 -10.65
CA PRO A 179 -6.77 -15.84 -9.32
C PRO A 179 -5.76 -16.52 -8.38
N ILE A 180 -4.85 -17.35 -8.91
CA ILE A 180 -3.85 -18.06 -8.09
C ILE A 180 -2.81 -17.05 -7.56
N SER A 181 -2.33 -16.16 -8.43
CA SER A 181 -1.41 -15.08 -8.04
C SER A 181 -2.06 -14.09 -7.07
N THR A 182 -3.37 -13.81 -7.24
CA THR A 182 -4.16 -12.98 -6.32
C THR A 182 -4.22 -13.59 -4.93
N SER A 183 -4.60 -14.88 -4.82
CA SER A 183 -4.65 -15.59 -3.53
C SER A 183 -3.31 -15.56 -2.81
N ARG A 184 -2.20 -15.80 -3.52
CA ARG A 184 -0.85 -15.74 -2.94
C ARG A 184 -0.50 -14.36 -2.36
N ILE A 185 -0.96 -13.27 -2.98
CA ILE A 185 -0.73 -11.91 -2.47
C ILE A 185 -1.64 -11.61 -1.28
N GLU A 186 -2.86 -12.14 -1.26
CA GLU A 186 -3.77 -12.04 -0.11
C GLU A 186 -3.19 -12.76 1.11
N ASP A 187 -2.76 -14.02 0.95
CA ASP A 187 -2.12 -14.80 2.01
C ASP A 187 -0.86 -14.07 2.53
N LEU A 188 -0.04 -13.59 1.61
CA LEU A 188 1.15 -12.81 1.94
C LEU A 188 0.82 -11.54 2.74
N ALA A 189 -0.22 -10.79 2.38
CA ALA A 189 -0.62 -9.59 3.12
C ALA A 189 -1.05 -9.93 4.55
N MET A 190 -1.76 -11.05 4.73
CA MET A 190 -2.18 -11.54 6.06
C MET A 190 -0.97 -11.95 6.93
N GLU A 191 0.05 -12.57 6.35
CA GLU A 191 1.30 -12.90 7.07
C GLU A 191 2.09 -11.63 7.43
N LEU A 192 2.19 -10.69 6.50
CA LEU A 192 2.95 -9.45 6.67
C LEU A 192 2.36 -8.53 7.74
N LYS A 193 1.04 -8.55 7.99
CA LYS A 193 0.41 -7.67 8.98
C LYS A 193 0.92 -7.89 10.40
N GLU A 194 1.46 -9.07 10.72
CA GLU A 194 2.06 -9.36 12.02
C GLU A 194 3.28 -8.47 12.34
N GLN A 195 3.94 -7.97 11.29
CA GLN A 195 5.14 -7.15 11.41
C GLN A 195 4.96 -5.72 10.87
N TYR A 196 4.08 -5.55 9.89
CA TYR A 196 3.90 -4.29 9.13
C TYR A 196 2.46 -3.78 9.26
N THR A 197 2.31 -2.48 9.13
CA THR A 197 0.99 -1.87 8.89
C THR A 197 0.75 -1.83 7.39
N ILE A 198 -0.40 -2.27 6.92
CA ILE A 198 -0.72 -2.32 5.49
C ILE A 198 -1.92 -1.42 5.21
N VAL A 199 -1.80 -0.56 4.19
CA VAL A 199 -2.94 0.17 3.62
C VAL A 199 -3.08 -0.27 2.17
N ILE A 200 -4.20 -0.87 1.83
CA ILE A 200 -4.43 -1.45 0.51
C ILE A 200 -5.64 -0.81 -0.18
N VAL A 201 -5.44 -0.34 -1.40
CA VAL A 201 -6.56 0.01 -2.30
C VAL A 201 -7.02 -1.25 -3.01
N THR A 202 -8.31 -1.50 -3.00
CA THR A 202 -8.92 -2.56 -3.81
C THR A 202 -10.30 -2.16 -4.30
N HIS A 203 -10.65 -2.60 -5.50
CA HIS A 203 -12.01 -2.55 -6.02
C HIS A 203 -12.77 -3.88 -5.81
N ASN A 204 -12.10 -4.91 -5.27
CA ASN A 204 -12.69 -6.20 -4.97
C ASN A 204 -13.14 -6.24 -3.50
N MET A 205 -14.45 -6.11 -3.29
CA MET A 205 -15.05 -6.13 -1.95
C MET A 205 -14.81 -7.45 -1.21
N GLN A 206 -14.82 -8.57 -1.92
CA GLN A 206 -14.54 -9.89 -1.31
C GLN A 206 -13.10 -9.97 -0.80
N GLN A 207 -12.15 -9.37 -1.53
CA GLN A 207 -10.76 -9.26 -1.07
C GLN A 207 -10.70 -8.43 0.22
N ALA A 208 -11.33 -7.26 0.26
CA ALA A 208 -11.36 -6.42 1.46
C ALA A 208 -11.90 -7.20 2.68
N VAL A 209 -13.03 -7.92 2.51
CA VAL A 209 -13.62 -8.74 3.58
C VAL A 209 -12.66 -9.82 4.08
N ARG A 210 -11.92 -10.47 3.17
CA ARG A 210 -11.04 -11.59 3.55
C ARG A 210 -9.79 -11.16 4.32
N ILE A 211 -9.20 -10.03 3.95
CA ILE A 211 -7.84 -9.70 4.43
C ILE A 211 -7.77 -8.50 5.37
N SER A 212 -8.75 -7.59 5.37
CA SER A 212 -8.62 -6.33 6.13
C SER A 212 -9.27 -6.37 7.50
N ASP A 213 -8.65 -5.68 8.45
CA ASP A 213 -9.17 -5.44 9.80
C ASP A 213 -10.07 -4.22 9.85
N GLN A 214 -9.71 -3.18 9.06
CA GLN A 214 -10.47 -1.95 8.91
C GLN A 214 -10.77 -1.69 7.43
N THR A 215 -11.92 -1.09 7.16
CA THR A 215 -12.29 -0.68 5.80
C THR A 215 -12.74 0.76 5.78
N ALA A 216 -12.26 1.51 4.78
CA ALA A 216 -12.61 2.89 4.50
C ALA A 216 -13.31 2.98 3.14
N PHE A 217 -14.55 3.41 3.11
CA PHE A 217 -15.32 3.61 1.89
C PHE A 217 -15.22 5.06 1.40
N PHE A 218 -14.66 5.23 0.21
CA PHE A 218 -14.50 6.50 -0.47
C PHE A 218 -15.53 6.69 -1.58
N LEU A 219 -16.12 7.89 -1.66
CA LEU A 219 -17.05 8.27 -2.72
C LEU A 219 -16.88 9.75 -3.09
N LEU A 220 -16.61 10.05 -4.35
CA LEU A 220 -16.51 11.42 -4.90
C LEU A 220 -15.59 12.36 -4.09
N GLY A 221 -14.51 11.82 -3.53
CA GLY A 221 -13.53 12.55 -2.74
C GLY A 221 -13.81 12.58 -1.24
N ASP A 222 -14.95 12.08 -0.80
CA ASP A 222 -15.31 12.00 0.62
C ASP A 222 -14.98 10.63 1.20
N LEU A 223 -14.56 10.56 2.46
CA LEU A 223 -14.57 9.36 3.28
C LEU A 223 -15.97 9.20 3.89
N VAL A 224 -16.77 8.32 3.29
CA VAL A 224 -18.19 8.14 3.66
C VAL A 224 -18.32 7.35 4.95
N GLU A 225 -17.57 6.25 5.07
CA GLU A 225 -17.61 5.40 6.24
C GLU A 225 -16.24 4.75 6.47
N TYR A 226 -15.87 4.61 7.76
CA TYR A 226 -14.65 3.95 8.20
C TYR A 226 -14.91 3.18 9.48
N GLY A 227 -14.44 1.94 9.54
CA GLY A 227 -14.62 1.12 10.72
C GLY A 227 -14.11 -0.32 10.55
N ASN A 228 -14.44 -1.15 11.53
CA ASN A 228 -14.16 -2.59 11.46
C ASN A 228 -14.76 -3.18 10.19
N THR A 229 -14.01 -4.00 9.48
CA THR A 229 -14.41 -4.56 8.18
C THR A 229 -15.67 -5.41 8.28
N GLU A 230 -15.77 -6.30 9.27
CA GLU A 230 -16.93 -7.17 9.45
C GLU A 230 -18.20 -6.35 9.74
N GLU A 231 -18.10 -5.34 10.61
CA GLU A 231 -19.23 -4.45 10.92
C GLU A 231 -19.66 -3.65 9.68
N LEU A 232 -18.72 -3.04 8.95
CA LEU A 232 -19.01 -2.21 7.79
C LEU A 232 -19.69 -3.00 6.66
N PHE A 233 -19.31 -4.27 6.45
CA PHE A 233 -19.92 -5.10 5.42
C PHE A 233 -21.22 -5.78 5.85
N SER A 234 -21.43 -6.06 7.14
CA SER A 234 -22.66 -6.69 7.65
C SER A 234 -23.74 -5.69 8.04
N GLN A 235 -23.35 -4.53 8.59
CA GLN A 235 -24.25 -3.50 9.11
C GLN A 235 -23.73 -2.10 8.80
N PRO A 236 -23.68 -1.69 7.51
CA PRO A 236 -23.22 -0.36 7.13
C PRO A 236 -24.11 0.71 7.75
N ARG A 237 -23.50 1.78 8.24
CA ARG A 237 -24.22 2.89 8.91
C ARG A 237 -24.71 3.93 7.92
N ASP A 238 -23.99 4.10 6.80
CA ASP A 238 -24.35 5.05 5.74
C ASP A 238 -25.06 4.33 4.60
N LYS A 239 -26.17 4.86 4.14
CA LYS A 239 -26.95 4.29 3.02
C LYS A 239 -26.13 4.15 1.74
N ARG A 240 -25.20 5.08 1.48
CA ARG A 240 -24.31 5.04 0.31
C ARG A 240 -23.35 3.84 0.37
N THR A 241 -22.90 3.48 1.59
CA THR A 241 -22.09 2.28 1.82
C THR A 241 -22.91 1.02 1.54
N GLU A 242 -24.13 0.94 2.05
CA GLU A 242 -25.05 -0.19 1.79
C GLU A 242 -25.32 -0.37 0.30
N ASP A 243 -25.64 0.72 -0.40
CA ASP A 243 -25.94 0.70 -1.84
C ASP A 243 -24.71 0.25 -2.65
N TYR A 244 -23.50 0.69 -2.26
CA TYR A 244 -22.25 0.25 -2.89
C TYR A 244 -21.97 -1.24 -2.68
N ILE A 245 -22.09 -1.73 -1.43
CA ILE A 245 -21.82 -3.14 -1.08
C ILE A 245 -22.83 -4.08 -1.75
N THR A 246 -24.09 -3.67 -1.85
CA THR A 246 -25.15 -4.47 -2.45
C THR A 246 -25.24 -4.36 -3.97
N GLY A 247 -24.35 -3.59 -4.60
CA GLY A 247 -24.34 -3.39 -6.07
C GLY A 247 -25.52 -2.56 -6.60
N ARG A 248 -26.20 -1.83 -5.74
CA ARG A 248 -27.31 -0.92 -6.10
C ARG A 248 -26.84 0.49 -6.44
N PHE A 249 -25.56 0.61 -6.68
CA PHE A 249 -24.88 1.87 -6.94
C PHE A 249 -24.97 2.19 -8.44
N GLY A 250 -25.80 3.16 -8.82
CA GLY A 250 -26.02 3.61 -10.20
C GLY A 250 -26.74 4.95 -10.23
#